data_6bdf8cfa56b9577db927f606c4b60e48
#
_entry.id   6bdf8cfa56b9577db927f606c4b60e48
#
_cell.length_a   1.000
_cell.length_b   1.000
_cell.length_c   1.000
_cell.angle_alpha   90.00
_cell.angle_beta   90.00
_cell.angle_gamma   90.00
#
_symmetry.space_group_name_H-M   'P 1'
#
loop_
_entity.id
_entity.type
_entity.pdbx_description
1 polymer ?
#
loop_
_entity_poly.entity_id
_entity_poly.type
_entity_poly.pdbx_seq_one_letter_code
_entity_poly.pdbx_strand_id
1 'polypeptide(L)'
;TSDLHPWFQQSLKSRENPYHDWYLWHDPAPDGDYPNNWVSIFGGPAWEYNRALNQYYYHMFTPQQPDLNWRNPQVRQERLDVFRFWLDRGVDGFRLDVFNEYFKDKDFRNNPRKPGIHLLPFDRYEHIYDTSQPEMFPLLREIRSIVDSYPERYVVGETFLADAVHARLYIGPDLLHAGFDYGYAKSPW
;
A
#
# COMPACT_ATOMS: atom_id res chain seq x y z
N THR A 1 1.93 1.73 -8.35
CA THR A 1 2.44 2.33 -9.61
C THR A 1 1.90 1.57 -10.82
N SER A 2 2.08 2.11 -12.04
CA SER A 2 1.73 1.39 -13.27
C SER A 2 2.78 0.32 -13.59
N ASP A 3 2.34 -0.80 -14.13
CA ASP A 3 3.20 -1.84 -14.70
C ASP A 3 4.05 -1.33 -15.89
N LEU A 4 3.59 -0.25 -16.55
CA LEU A 4 4.34 0.43 -17.61
C LEU A 4 5.40 1.40 -17.08
N HIS A 5 5.46 1.64 -15.76
CA HIS A 5 6.46 2.54 -15.20
C HIS A 5 7.88 2.00 -15.43
N PRO A 6 8.86 2.84 -15.81
CA PRO A 6 10.23 2.39 -16.07
C PRO A 6 10.84 1.57 -14.94
N TRP A 7 10.54 1.87 -13.69
CA TRP A 7 11.04 1.11 -12.53
C TRP A 7 10.54 -0.35 -12.57
N PHE A 8 9.24 -0.54 -12.84
CA PHE A 8 8.69 -1.89 -12.91
C PHE A 8 9.24 -2.65 -14.12
N GLN A 9 9.34 -1.99 -15.28
CA GLN A 9 9.94 -2.59 -16.47
C GLN A 9 11.42 -2.98 -16.26
N GLN A 10 12.16 -2.24 -15.42
CA GLN A 10 13.52 -2.65 -15.02
C GLN A 10 13.48 -3.84 -14.06
N SER A 11 12.57 -3.86 -13.09
CA SER A 11 12.43 -4.95 -12.12
C SER A 11 12.13 -6.30 -12.77
N LEU A 12 11.50 -6.30 -13.94
CA LEU A 12 11.18 -7.50 -14.73
C LEU A 12 12.40 -8.14 -15.44
N LYS A 13 13.55 -7.45 -15.50
CA LYS A 13 14.68 -7.91 -16.31
C LYS A 13 15.47 -9.05 -15.66
N SER A 14 15.68 -8.97 -14.38
CA SER A 14 16.31 -10.04 -13.57
C SER A 14 16.09 -9.81 -12.09
N ARG A 15 16.28 -10.86 -11.29
CA ARG A 15 16.21 -10.79 -9.81
C ARG A 15 17.34 -9.94 -9.20
N GLU A 16 18.47 -9.79 -9.91
CA GLU A 16 19.65 -9.01 -9.49
C GLU A 16 19.55 -7.54 -9.97
N ASN A 17 18.51 -7.18 -10.73
CA ASN A 17 18.32 -5.81 -11.17
C ASN A 17 18.10 -4.89 -9.94
N PRO A 18 18.77 -3.72 -9.84
CA PRO A 18 18.59 -2.80 -8.70
C PRO A 18 17.14 -2.39 -8.42
N TYR A 19 16.29 -2.38 -9.44
CA TYR A 19 14.87 -2.07 -9.29
C TYR A 19 14.02 -3.28 -8.88
N HIS A 20 14.58 -4.48 -8.79
CA HIS A 20 13.79 -5.66 -8.45
C HIS A 20 13.19 -5.52 -7.04
N ASP A 21 13.98 -5.18 -6.05
CA ASP A 21 13.53 -4.95 -4.67
C ASP A 21 12.70 -3.65 -4.47
N TRP A 22 12.44 -2.90 -5.55
CA TRP A 22 11.54 -1.75 -5.49
C TRP A 22 10.07 -2.14 -5.47
N TYR A 23 9.76 -3.40 -5.76
CA TYR A 23 8.42 -4.00 -5.76
C TYR A 23 8.38 -5.21 -4.84
N LEU A 24 7.19 -5.64 -4.48
CA LEU A 24 7.00 -6.82 -3.63
C LEU A 24 6.98 -8.07 -4.50
N TRP A 25 8.10 -8.80 -4.48
CA TRP A 25 8.28 -10.07 -5.16
C TRP A 25 8.38 -11.21 -4.15
N HIS A 26 7.88 -12.39 -4.53
CA HIS A 26 7.99 -13.59 -3.72
C HIS A 26 8.13 -14.82 -4.60
N ASP A 27 8.92 -15.79 -4.14
CA ASP A 27 8.97 -17.10 -4.80
C ASP A 27 7.65 -17.84 -4.63
N PRO A 28 7.30 -18.76 -5.56
CA PRO A 28 6.18 -19.67 -5.35
C PRO A 28 6.26 -20.41 -4.02
N ALA A 29 5.12 -20.74 -3.46
CA ALA A 29 5.07 -21.68 -2.33
C ALA A 29 5.72 -23.03 -2.71
N PRO A 30 6.13 -23.88 -1.76
CA PRO A 30 6.82 -25.15 -2.05
C PRO A 30 6.05 -26.10 -2.98
N ASP A 31 4.72 -25.98 -3.01
CA ASP A 31 3.82 -26.73 -3.91
C ASP A 31 3.63 -26.06 -5.28
N GLY A 32 4.26 -24.91 -5.50
CA GLY A 32 4.17 -24.13 -6.73
C GLY A 32 2.99 -23.13 -6.78
N ASP A 33 2.18 -23.07 -5.74
CA ASP A 33 1.02 -22.19 -5.63
C ASP A 33 1.42 -20.77 -5.20
N TYR A 34 0.42 -19.92 -4.96
CA TYR A 34 0.60 -18.52 -4.52
C TYR A 34 1.39 -18.44 -3.21
N PRO A 35 2.16 -17.38 -2.99
CA PRO A 35 2.94 -17.19 -1.75
C PRO A 35 2.09 -17.26 -0.48
N ASN A 36 0.87 -16.78 -0.54
CA ASN A 36 -0.11 -16.79 0.55
C ASN A 36 -1.54 -16.64 0.02
N ASN A 37 -2.50 -16.49 0.94
CA ASN A 37 -3.92 -16.40 0.63
C ASN A 37 -4.43 -14.98 0.37
N TRP A 38 -3.56 -14.01 0.12
CA TRP A 38 -4.00 -12.63 -0.10
C TRP A 38 -4.74 -12.49 -1.41
N VAL A 39 -5.84 -11.75 -1.36
CA VAL A 39 -6.73 -11.52 -2.50
C VAL A 39 -6.75 -10.05 -2.89
N SER A 40 -6.85 -9.80 -4.19
CA SER A 40 -7.05 -8.47 -4.72
C SER A 40 -8.43 -7.93 -4.31
N ILE A 41 -8.51 -6.62 -4.08
CA ILE A 41 -9.77 -5.95 -3.77
C ILE A 41 -10.82 -6.14 -4.88
N PHE A 42 -10.39 -6.30 -6.13
CA PHE A 42 -11.28 -6.55 -7.27
C PHE A 42 -11.57 -8.03 -7.50
N GLY A 43 -11.09 -8.90 -6.58
CA GLY A 43 -11.24 -10.34 -6.67
C GLY A 43 -10.08 -11.04 -7.36
N GLY A 44 -9.97 -12.34 -7.13
CA GLY A 44 -8.82 -13.13 -7.55
C GLY A 44 -7.62 -12.99 -6.60
N PRO A 45 -6.53 -13.72 -6.88
CA PRO A 45 -5.32 -13.63 -6.08
C PRO A 45 -4.68 -12.24 -6.22
N ALA A 46 -4.02 -11.76 -5.16
CA ALA A 46 -3.25 -10.51 -5.18
C ALA A 46 -1.82 -10.71 -5.72
N TRP A 47 -1.56 -11.83 -6.34
CA TRP A 47 -0.26 -12.24 -6.85
C TRP A 47 -0.33 -12.58 -8.34
N GLU A 48 0.55 -11.99 -9.14
CA GLU A 48 0.68 -12.26 -10.57
C GLU A 48 2.01 -12.95 -10.86
N TYR A 49 1.96 -14.09 -11.58
CA TYR A 49 3.14 -14.90 -11.86
C TYR A 49 3.95 -14.39 -13.05
N ASN A 50 5.22 -14.13 -12.81
CA ASN A 50 6.18 -13.84 -13.87
C ASN A 50 7.02 -15.09 -14.19
N ARG A 51 6.75 -15.70 -15.35
CA ARG A 51 7.42 -16.93 -15.76
C ARG A 51 8.93 -16.75 -15.97
N ALA A 52 9.38 -15.59 -16.45
CA ALA A 52 10.80 -15.35 -16.75
C ALA A 52 11.64 -15.29 -15.46
N LEU A 53 11.09 -14.76 -14.41
CA LEU A 53 11.74 -14.64 -13.09
C LEU A 53 11.43 -15.84 -12.19
N ASN A 54 10.43 -16.67 -12.54
CA ASN A 54 9.89 -17.71 -11.66
C ASN A 54 9.52 -17.15 -10.29
N GLN A 55 8.80 -16.01 -10.28
CA GLN A 55 8.33 -15.33 -9.07
C GLN A 55 6.95 -14.73 -9.28
N TYR A 56 6.28 -14.44 -8.18
CA TYR A 56 5.06 -13.64 -8.15
C TYR A 56 5.39 -12.21 -7.72
N TYR A 57 4.73 -11.21 -8.36
CA TYR A 57 4.69 -9.86 -7.81
C TYR A 57 3.31 -9.58 -7.20
N TYR A 58 3.31 -8.74 -6.18
CA TYR A 58 2.11 -8.38 -5.44
C TYR A 58 1.40 -7.17 -6.06
N HIS A 59 0.06 -7.22 -6.07
CA HIS A 59 -0.82 -6.11 -6.42
C HIS A 59 -2.10 -6.13 -5.57
N MET A 60 -2.35 -5.11 -4.78
CA MET A 60 -3.59 -5.01 -4.01
C MET A 60 -4.81 -4.80 -4.91
N PHE A 61 -4.66 -4.06 -6.00
CA PHE A 61 -5.73 -3.70 -6.93
C PHE A 61 -5.69 -4.59 -8.18
N THR A 62 -5.10 -4.13 -9.25
CA THR A 62 -5.01 -4.89 -10.49
C THR A 62 -3.56 -5.31 -10.80
N PRO A 63 -3.35 -6.36 -11.62
CA PRO A 63 -2.00 -6.74 -12.06
C PRO A 63 -1.23 -5.59 -12.73
N GLN A 64 -1.95 -4.61 -13.32
CA GLN A 64 -1.34 -3.42 -13.92
C GLN A 64 -0.90 -2.37 -12.89
N GLN A 65 -1.14 -2.61 -11.61
CA GLN A 65 -0.80 -1.71 -10.50
C GLN A 65 0.10 -2.43 -9.48
N PRO A 66 1.34 -2.84 -9.84
CA PRO A 66 2.24 -3.49 -8.91
C PRO A 66 2.56 -2.60 -7.71
N ASP A 67 2.56 -3.18 -6.52
CA ASP A 67 2.80 -2.47 -5.27
C ASP A 67 4.29 -2.25 -5.03
N LEU A 68 4.64 -1.04 -4.61
CA LEU A 68 6.00 -0.67 -4.24
C LEU A 68 6.41 -1.28 -2.89
N ASN A 69 7.66 -1.65 -2.80
CA ASN A 69 8.29 -2.04 -1.54
C ASN A 69 8.72 -0.79 -0.73
N TRP A 70 7.82 -0.27 0.12
CA TRP A 70 8.09 0.89 0.96
C TRP A 70 9.15 0.66 2.05
N ARG A 71 9.59 -0.58 2.28
CA ARG A 71 10.74 -0.89 3.13
C ARG A 71 12.07 -0.63 2.44
N ASN A 72 12.09 -0.60 1.12
CA ASN A 72 13.26 -0.21 0.36
C ASN A 72 13.53 1.30 0.58
N PRO A 73 14.72 1.70 1.10
CA PRO A 73 14.99 3.09 1.42
C PRO A 73 15.05 4.00 0.18
N GLN A 74 15.43 3.48 -0.97
CA GLN A 74 15.43 4.24 -2.22
C GLN A 74 14.00 4.53 -2.69
N VAL A 75 13.10 3.54 -2.64
CA VAL A 75 11.67 3.75 -2.93
C VAL A 75 11.10 4.81 -1.99
N ARG A 76 11.37 4.68 -0.69
CA ARG A 76 10.89 5.63 0.31
C ARG A 76 11.38 7.05 0.02
N GLN A 77 12.67 7.21 -0.27
CA GLN A 77 13.25 8.52 -0.61
C GLN A 77 12.60 9.13 -1.86
N GLU A 78 12.53 8.37 -2.95
CA GLU A 78 11.92 8.81 -4.21
C GLU A 78 10.46 9.24 -4.03
N ARG A 79 9.72 8.50 -3.20
CA ARG A 79 8.31 8.84 -2.92
C ARG A 79 8.18 10.09 -2.04
N LEU A 80 9.07 10.29 -1.07
CA LEU A 80 9.11 11.52 -0.27
C LEU A 80 9.54 12.75 -1.10
N ASP A 81 10.41 12.56 -2.07
CA ASP A 81 10.82 13.63 -2.97
C ASP A 81 9.70 14.09 -3.92
N VAL A 82 8.72 13.22 -4.21
CA VAL A 82 7.49 13.63 -4.92
C VAL A 82 6.70 14.69 -4.13
N PHE A 83 6.64 14.57 -2.79
CA PHE A 83 6.00 15.61 -1.96
C PHE A 83 6.71 16.95 -2.10
N ARG A 84 8.05 16.97 -1.96
CA ARG A 84 8.86 18.17 -2.12
C ARG A 84 8.69 18.78 -3.50
N PHE A 85 8.76 17.95 -4.54
CA PHE A 85 8.61 18.39 -5.93
C PHE A 85 7.31 19.17 -6.16
N TRP A 86 6.19 18.70 -5.61
CA TRP A 86 4.91 19.38 -5.79
C TRP A 86 4.73 20.57 -4.85
N LEU A 87 5.22 20.51 -3.62
CA LEU A 87 5.21 21.63 -2.68
C LEU A 87 6.01 22.82 -3.20
N ASP A 88 7.19 22.57 -3.78
CA ASP A 88 8.01 23.60 -4.44
C ASP A 88 7.29 24.29 -5.62
N ARG A 89 6.30 23.62 -6.19
CA ARG A 89 5.43 24.15 -7.28
C ARG A 89 4.16 24.79 -6.78
N GLY A 90 3.99 24.92 -5.47
CA GLY A 90 2.89 25.63 -4.84
C GLY A 90 1.62 24.84 -4.65
N VAL A 91 1.67 23.52 -4.66
CA VAL A 91 0.52 22.68 -4.27
C VAL A 91 0.20 22.90 -2.80
N ASP A 92 -1.08 23.10 -2.48
CA ASP A 92 -1.53 23.42 -1.11
C ASP A 92 -1.62 22.20 -0.20
N GLY A 93 -1.55 20.98 -0.75
CA GLY A 93 -1.57 19.79 0.05
C GLY A 93 -1.76 18.51 -0.76
N PHE A 94 -1.99 17.40 -0.05
CA PHE A 94 -2.10 16.08 -0.64
C PHE A 94 -3.26 15.29 -0.04
N ARG A 95 -3.86 14.48 -0.88
CA ARG A 95 -4.64 13.33 -0.46
C ARG A 95 -3.79 12.07 -0.67
N LEU A 96 -3.54 11.33 0.39
CA LEU A 96 -2.86 10.05 0.33
C LEU A 96 -3.89 8.96 0.00
N ASP A 97 -3.71 8.36 -1.16
CA ASP A 97 -4.57 7.31 -1.67
C ASP A 97 -4.29 6.01 -0.92
N VAL A 98 -5.32 5.43 -0.28
CA VAL A 98 -5.28 4.15 0.45
C VAL A 98 -3.97 3.89 1.20
N PHE A 99 -3.47 4.89 1.88
CA PHE A 99 -2.11 4.91 2.44
C PHE A 99 -1.85 3.78 3.45
N ASN A 100 -2.87 3.30 4.15
CA ASN A 100 -2.73 2.20 5.09
C ASN A 100 -2.38 0.85 4.42
N GLU A 101 -2.35 0.84 3.07
CA GLU A 101 -1.95 -0.29 2.24
C GLU A 101 -0.47 -0.26 1.81
N TYR A 102 0.32 0.76 2.20
CA TYR A 102 1.69 0.88 1.70
C TYR A 102 2.64 -0.20 2.24
N PHE A 103 2.42 -0.68 3.45
CA PHE A 103 3.20 -1.76 4.05
C PHE A 103 2.37 -3.03 4.19
N LYS A 104 3.02 -4.16 3.94
CA LYS A 104 2.48 -5.51 4.13
C LYS A 104 3.28 -6.22 5.21
N ASP A 105 2.73 -7.28 5.79
CA ASP A 105 3.49 -8.14 6.71
C ASP A 105 4.79 -8.63 6.06
N LYS A 106 5.92 -8.47 6.77
CA LYS A 106 7.25 -8.82 6.25
C LYS A 106 7.44 -10.32 6.02
N ASP A 107 6.68 -11.14 6.74
CA ASP A 107 6.75 -12.60 6.67
C ASP A 107 5.67 -13.17 5.72
N PHE A 108 4.89 -12.32 5.05
CA PHE A 108 3.83 -12.69 4.11
C PHE A 108 2.86 -13.74 4.65
N ARG A 109 2.50 -13.65 5.95
CA ARG A 109 1.60 -14.60 6.62
C ARG A 109 0.20 -14.57 6.00
N ASN A 110 -0.45 -15.71 6.01
CA ASN A 110 -1.83 -15.85 5.59
C ASN A 110 -2.78 -15.02 6.45
N ASN A 111 -3.67 -14.26 5.82
CA ASN A 111 -4.76 -13.58 6.52
C ASN A 111 -5.74 -14.59 7.12
N PRO A 112 -6.20 -14.38 8.37
CA PRO A 112 -7.24 -15.22 8.97
C PRO A 112 -8.54 -15.16 8.18
N ARG A 113 -9.26 -16.26 8.13
CA ARG A 113 -10.61 -16.27 7.55
C ARG A 113 -11.61 -15.64 8.51
N LYS A 114 -12.47 -14.77 8.00
CA LYS A 114 -13.63 -14.29 8.74
C LYS A 114 -14.66 -15.39 8.88
N PRO A 115 -15.33 -15.51 10.04
CA PRO A 115 -16.46 -16.42 10.19
C PRO A 115 -17.67 -15.93 9.35
N GLY A 116 -18.47 -16.87 8.90
CA GLY A 116 -19.69 -16.58 8.13
C GLY A 116 -19.55 -16.77 6.62
N ILE A 117 -20.59 -16.36 5.90
CA ILE A 117 -20.66 -16.44 4.45
C ILE A 117 -20.41 -15.04 3.88
N HIS A 118 -19.38 -14.92 3.05
CA HIS A 118 -19.00 -13.68 2.39
C HIS A 118 -19.02 -13.88 0.87
N LEU A 119 -19.78 -13.03 0.17
CA LEU A 119 -19.98 -13.15 -1.28
C LEU A 119 -18.71 -12.78 -2.05
N LEU A 120 -18.05 -11.69 -1.64
CA LEU A 120 -16.82 -11.26 -2.29
C LEU A 120 -15.62 -12.01 -1.72
N PRO A 121 -14.68 -12.47 -2.57
CA PRO A 121 -13.47 -13.17 -2.12
C PRO A 121 -12.66 -12.35 -1.11
N PHE A 122 -12.55 -11.04 -1.33
CA PHE A 122 -11.84 -10.13 -0.46
C PHE A 122 -12.43 -10.09 0.96
N ASP A 123 -13.74 -10.03 1.09
CA ASP A 123 -14.42 -9.96 2.40
C ASP A 123 -14.29 -11.24 3.25
N ARG A 124 -13.79 -12.33 2.68
CA ARG A 124 -13.63 -13.64 3.37
C ARG A 124 -12.47 -13.65 4.36
N TYR A 125 -11.64 -12.61 4.39
CA TYR A 125 -10.44 -12.56 5.21
C TYR A 125 -10.39 -11.33 6.11
N GLU A 126 -9.72 -11.48 7.24
CA GLU A 126 -9.33 -10.35 8.09
C GLU A 126 -7.99 -9.83 7.56
N HIS A 127 -8.00 -8.62 7.00
CA HIS A 127 -6.84 -8.02 6.34
C HIS A 127 -5.83 -7.43 7.34
N ILE A 128 -5.35 -8.26 8.28
CA ILE A 128 -4.42 -7.82 9.34
C ILE A 128 -2.94 -7.90 8.92
N TYR A 129 -2.64 -8.63 7.85
CA TYR A 129 -1.27 -8.80 7.37
C TYR A 129 -0.98 -8.05 6.06
N ASP A 130 -1.97 -7.70 5.29
CA ASP A 130 -1.83 -6.99 4.03
C ASP A 130 -2.26 -5.52 4.12
N THR A 131 -2.74 -5.04 5.28
CA THR A 131 -3.10 -3.65 5.54
C THR A 131 -2.59 -3.15 6.89
N SER A 132 -2.57 -1.84 7.06
CA SER A 132 -2.45 -1.15 8.36
C SER A 132 -1.26 -1.58 9.23
N GLN A 133 -0.13 -1.88 8.60
CA GLN A 133 1.07 -2.27 9.31
C GLN A 133 1.65 -1.09 10.13
N PRO A 134 2.28 -1.35 11.29
CA PRO A 134 2.74 -0.30 12.22
C PRO A 134 3.82 0.61 11.61
N GLU A 135 4.55 0.16 10.59
CA GLU A 135 5.53 0.97 9.86
C GLU A 135 4.91 2.20 9.17
N MET A 136 3.59 2.24 9.03
CA MET A 136 2.89 3.42 8.53
C MET A 136 3.09 4.66 9.41
N PHE A 137 3.14 4.51 10.73
CA PHE A 137 3.27 5.64 11.64
C PHE A 137 4.57 6.43 11.48
N PRO A 138 5.76 5.81 11.45
CA PRO A 138 6.99 6.55 11.15
C PRO A 138 6.98 7.20 9.76
N LEU A 139 6.42 6.55 8.74
CA LEU A 139 6.31 7.16 7.40
C LEU A 139 5.39 8.38 7.40
N LEU A 140 4.25 8.32 8.08
CA LEU A 140 3.34 9.47 8.19
C LEU A 140 3.99 10.66 8.90
N ARG A 141 4.82 10.42 9.92
CA ARG A 141 5.58 11.49 10.58
C ARG A 141 6.59 12.15 9.64
N GLU A 142 7.25 11.37 8.79
CA GLU A 142 8.15 11.95 7.77
C GLU A 142 7.38 12.77 6.74
N ILE A 143 6.27 12.24 6.22
CA ILE A 143 5.40 12.97 5.28
C ILE A 143 4.91 14.27 5.94
N ARG A 144 4.43 14.19 7.19
CA ARG A 144 3.97 15.33 7.93
C ARG A 144 5.07 16.38 8.13
N SER A 145 6.27 15.97 8.52
CA SER A 145 7.42 16.85 8.67
C SER A 145 7.78 17.57 7.37
N ILE A 146 7.68 16.90 6.23
CA ILE A 146 7.88 17.53 4.92
C ILE A 146 6.78 18.55 4.64
N VAL A 147 5.52 18.19 4.84
CA VAL A 147 4.38 19.08 4.59
C VAL A 147 4.44 20.32 5.47
N ASP A 148 4.75 20.16 6.76
CA ASP A 148 4.86 21.27 7.73
C ASP A 148 6.07 22.19 7.49
N SER A 149 7.06 21.76 6.70
CA SER A 149 8.17 22.64 6.30
C SER A 149 7.78 23.72 5.28
N TYR A 150 6.58 23.66 4.76
CA TYR A 150 5.97 24.68 3.88
C TYR A 150 4.79 25.33 4.59
N PRO A 151 4.62 26.67 4.51
CA PRO A 151 3.54 27.37 5.20
C PRO A 151 2.17 26.99 4.63
N GLU A 152 1.18 26.84 5.51
CA GLU A 152 -0.23 26.63 5.16
C GLU A 152 -0.49 25.42 4.24
N ARG A 153 0.15 24.29 4.55
CA ARG A 153 -0.04 23.05 3.77
C ARG A 153 -0.84 22.02 4.55
N TYR A 154 -1.49 21.12 3.82
CA TYR A 154 -2.43 20.17 4.38
C TYR A 154 -2.25 18.76 3.81
N VAL A 155 -2.40 17.74 4.65
CA VAL A 155 -2.41 16.35 4.20
C VAL A 155 -3.59 15.60 4.79
N VAL A 156 -4.37 14.96 3.92
CA VAL A 156 -5.51 14.10 4.28
C VAL A 156 -5.27 12.69 3.76
N GLY A 157 -5.67 11.69 4.53
CA GLY A 157 -5.52 10.30 4.14
C GLY A 157 -6.84 9.60 3.86
N GLU A 158 -6.85 8.75 2.85
CA GLU A 158 -7.89 7.78 2.63
C GLU A 158 -7.53 6.48 3.34
N THR A 159 -8.24 6.19 4.42
CA THR A 159 -8.04 4.97 5.21
C THR A 159 -8.98 3.88 4.70
N PHE A 160 -8.46 2.98 3.92
CA PHE A 160 -9.24 1.88 3.37
C PHE A 160 -9.44 0.76 4.40
N LEU A 161 -10.62 0.13 4.40
CA LEU A 161 -11.02 -0.96 5.31
C LEU A 161 -11.03 -0.62 6.81
N ALA A 162 -10.57 0.54 7.23
CA ALA A 162 -10.61 0.94 8.61
C ALA A 162 -12.01 1.47 8.99
N ASP A 163 -12.48 1.09 10.16
CA ASP A 163 -13.59 1.82 10.79
C ASP A 163 -13.12 3.19 11.30
N ALA A 164 -14.06 4.03 11.72
CA ALA A 164 -13.76 5.37 12.20
C ALA A 164 -12.78 5.39 13.39
N VAL A 165 -12.79 4.37 14.23
CA VAL A 165 -11.89 4.26 15.40
C VAL A 165 -10.46 4.01 14.94
N HIS A 166 -10.25 3.07 14.01
CA HIS A 166 -8.93 2.77 13.45
C HIS A 166 -8.43 3.90 12.55
N ALA A 167 -9.30 4.50 11.73
CA ALA A 167 -8.94 5.65 10.90
C ALA A 167 -8.42 6.83 11.74
N ARG A 168 -9.02 7.06 12.91
CA ARG A 168 -8.60 8.12 13.84
C ARG A 168 -7.17 7.96 14.36
N LEU A 169 -6.63 6.74 14.44
CA LEU A 169 -5.26 6.50 14.91
C LEU A 169 -4.21 7.18 14.02
N TYR A 170 -4.53 7.44 12.77
CA TYR A 170 -3.63 8.09 11.80
C TYR A 170 -3.71 9.63 11.79
N ILE A 171 -4.55 10.21 12.64
CA ILE A 171 -4.78 11.66 12.72
C ILE A 171 -4.16 12.20 14.01
N GLY A 172 -3.36 13.26 13.91
CA GLY A 172 -2.72 13.83 15.08
C GLY A 172 -1.79 15.00 14.75
N PRO A 173 -1.20 15.61 15.79
CA PRO A 173 -0.33 16.77 15.62
C PRO A 173 0.92 16.48 14.78
N ASP A 174 1.41 15.24 14.78
CA ASP A 174 2.57 14.77 14.05
C ASP A 174 2.23 13.73 12.97
N LEU A 175 0.93 13.48 12.73
CA LEU A 175 0.39 12.55 11.75
C LEU A 175 -0.43 13.31 10.69
N LEU A 176 -1.43 12.67 10.09
CA LEU A 176 -2.32 13.32 9.15
C LEU A 176 -3.13 14.44 9.81
N HIS A 177 -3.45 15.48 9.07
CA HIS A 177 -4.36 16.54 9.52
C HIS A 177 -5.81 16.04 9.59
N ALA A 178 -6.21 15.18 8.64
CA ALA A 178 -7.51 14.55 8.61
C ALA A 178 -7.47 13.19 7.89
N GLY A 179 -8.54 12.44 8.02
CA GLY A 179 -8.77 11.18 7.31
C GLY A 179 -10.20 11.09 6.81
N PHE A 180 -10.42 10.27 5.80
CA PHE A 180 -11.76 9.99 5.28
C PHE A 180 -12.52 9.12 6.27
N ASP A 181 -13.78 9.45 6.51
CA ASP A 181 -14.72 8.65 7.29
C ASP A 181 -15.71 7.93 6.35
N TYR A 182 -15.37 6.69 6.01
CA TYR A 182 -16.27 5.84 5.23
C TYR A 182 -17.43 5.27 6.05
N GLY A 183 -17.37 5.30 7.38
CA GLY A 183 -18.47 4.94 8.26
C GLY A 183 -19.68 5.85 8.03
N TYR A 184 -19.43 7.16 7.91
CA TYR A 184 -20.48 8.13 7.58
C TYR A 184 -21.11 7.87 6.21
N ALA A 185 -20.28 7.59 5.19
CA ALA A 185 -20.78 7.31 3.83
C ALA A 185 -21.61 6.01 3.73
N LYS A 186 -21.46 5.08 4.68
CA LYS A 186 -22.21 3.81 4.74
C LYS A 186 -23.39 3.84 5.72
N SER A 187 -23.61 4.96 6.41
CA SER A 187 -24.71 5.10 7.35
C SER A 187 -26.06 5.10 6.59
N PRO A 188 -27.06 4.34 7.04
CA PRO A 188 -28.38 4.44 6.46
C PRO A 188 -28.95 5.83 6.76
N TRP A 189 -29.57 6.44 5.76
CA TRP A 189 -30.27 7.73 5.85
C TRP A 189 -31.67 7.51 6.42
#